data_864b4d350becea7b7a248d9c687cc42e
#
_entry.id   864b4d350becea7b7a248d9c687cc42e
#
_cell.length_a   1.000
_cell.length_b   1.000
_cell.length_c   1.000
_cell.angle_alpha   90.00
_cell.angle_beta   90.00
_cell.angle_gamma   90.00
#
_symmetry.space_group_name_H-M   'P 1'
#
loop_
_entity.id
_entity.type
_entity.pdbx_description
1 polymer ?
#
loop_
_entity_poly.entity_id
_entity_poly.type
_entity_poly.pdbx_seq_one_letter_code
_entity_poly.pdbx_strand_id
1 'polypeptide(L)'
;MAGSIKAFLKNLKIWRSLKMRLFIIIFLMGMIPSIFMRVGILENYERRAIDVRTLDVQTQLRIIANHLITYNYLQDPSSEVINAELEQISNLYNGRILIVNESLKVVKDTYGISEGKTIISEEVVRCMKGTNSVNHDSVNGFIEITIPIVETISFVNAEGDKDKPESMEVVRGVMLTSVSTDIIVTTMDILNRKAHIVEIIMVICIFAIALVLAQILIRPFDRIFKAINEVKEGYTNDPISVPDYLETEHIVDAFNSLFERMKALDDSRQEFVANVSHELKTPITSVKVLADSLLVQKDVPAELYREFMVDIAAEIEREDKIINDLLALVKLDKSVAKLNISVVDINNLAEIILKRLRPIARKNNVEVTLISKRG
;
A
#
# COMPACT_ATOMS: atom_id res chain seq x y z
N MET A 1 17.57 -0.54 -21.62
CA MET A 1 17.93 -0.35 -20.18
C MET A 1 16.91 -0.93 -19.18
N ALA A 2 15.60 -0.71 -19.35
CA ALA A 2 14.58 -1.21 -18.40
C ALA A 2 14.51 -2.75 -18.27
N GLY A 3 14.80 -3.52 -19.32
CA GLY A 3 14.80 -4.99 -19.31
C GLY A 3 15.95 -5.62 -18.53
N SER A 4 17.13 -4.99 -18.56
CA SER A 4 18.33 -5.45 -17.84
C SER A 4 18.21 -5.22 -16.33
N ILE A 5 17.58 -4.10 -15.91
CA ILE A 5 17.32 -3.79 -14.49
C ILE A 5 16.28 -4.75 -13.92
N LYS A 6 15.22 -5.10 -14.67
CA LYS A 6 14.22 -6.10 -14.27
C LYS A 6 14.81 -7.50 -14.09
N ALA A 7 15.73 -7.92 -14.98
CA ALA A 7 16.41 -9.21 -14.89
C ALA A 7 17.40 -9.25 -13.70
N PHE A 8 18.14 -8.18 -13.46
CA PHE A 8 19.05 -8.03 -12.31
C PHE A 8 18.27 -8.04 -10.97
N LEU A 9 17.15 -7.33 -10.88
CA LEU A 9 16.28 -7.30 -9.70
C LEU A 9 15.62 -8.68 -9.43
N LYS A 10 15.31 -9.47 -10.48
CA LYS A 10 14.72 -10.80 -10.35
C LYS A 10 15.67 -11.84 -9.76
N ASN A 11 16.98 -11.65 -9.92
CA ASN A 11 18.02 -12.56 -9.39
C ASN A 11 18.47 -12.27 -7.96
N LEU A 12 18.14 -11.12 -7.38
CA LEU A 12 18.42 -10.82 -5.99
C LEU A 12 17.37 -11.49 -5.09
N LYS A 13 17.75 -12.57 -4.39
CA LYS A 13 16.92 -13.26 -3.37
C LYS A 13 16.30 -12.27 -2.36
N ILE A 14 16.95 -11.12 -2.15
CA ILE A 14 16.53 -10.03 -1.25
C ILE A 14 15.17 -9.45 -1.66
N TRP A 15 14.89 -9.24 -2.97
CA TRP A 15 13.62 -8.70 -3.47
C TRP A 15 12.45 -9.69 -3.38
N ARG A 16 12.73 -10.98 -3.16
CA ARG A 16 11.72 -12.02 -2.91
C ARG A 16 11.31 -12.09 -1.44
N SER A 17 12.07 -11.45 -0.54
CA SER A 17 11.76 -11.40 0.88
C SER A 17 10.55 -10.49 1.13
N LEU A 18 9.54 -11.03 1.80
CA LEU A 18 8.35 -10.28 2.24
C LEU A 18 8.76 -9.11 3.15
N LYS A 19 9.76 -9.32 4.01
CA LYS A 19 10.33 -8.29 4.89
C LYS A 19 10.84 -7.07 4.12
N MET A 20 11.58 -7.30 3.02
CA MET A 20 12.09 -6.20 2.18
C MET A 20 10.97 -5.47 1.45
N ARG A 21 9.96 -6.18 0.97
CA ARG A 21 8.81 -5.55 0.30
C ARG A 21 8.02 -4.68 1.25
N LEU A 22 7.72 -5.18 2.45
CA LEU A 22 7.03 -4.41 3.49
C LEU A 22 7.84 -3.18 3.89
N PHE A 23 9.15 -3.34 4.12
CA PHE A 23 10.03 -2.22 4.41
C PHE A 23 9.97 -1.15 3.33
N ILE A 24 10.10 -1.51 2.05
CA ILE A 24 10.06 -0.57 0.93
C ILE A 24 8.71 0.14 0.84
N ILE A 25 7.60 -0.60 1.00
CA ILE A 25 6.25 -0.01 0.95
C ILE A 25 6.07 1.02 2.08
N ILE A 26 6.42 0.65 3.31
CA ILE A 26 6.27 1.53 4.48
C ILE A 26 7.18 2.76 4.34
N PHE A 27 8.43 2.56 3.90
CA PHE A 27 9.39 3.64 3.68
C PHE A 27 8.90 4.62 2.61
N LEU A 28 8.46 4.13 1.44
CA LEU A 28 7.93 4.97 0.37
C LEU A 28 6.64 5.69 0.80
N MET A 29 5.75 5.01 1.52
CA MET A 29 4.51 5.60 2.02
C MET A 29 4.75 6.75 3.00
N GLY A 30 5.83 6.70 3.79
CA GLY A 30 6.24 7.81 4.65
C GLY A 30 7.00 8.92 3.91
N MET A 31 7.86 8.58 2.95
CA MET A 31 8.73 9.52 2.25
C MET A 31 7.96 10.41 1.25
N ILE A 32 7.01 9.84 0.49
CA ILE A 32 6.27 10.59 -0.54
C ILE A 32 5.53 11.79 0.04
N PRO A 33 4.70 11.67 1.11
CA PRO A 33 4.02 12.80 1.71
C PRO A 33 4.97 13.87 2.25
N SER A 34 6.13 13.46 2.79
CA SER A 34 7.15 14.39 3.30
C SER A 34 7.69 15.31 2.22
N ILE A 35 8.00 14.77 1.04
CA ILE A 35 8.48 15.55 -0.10
C ILE A 35 7.38 16.51 -0.61
N PHE A 36 6.14 16.02 -0.76
CA PHE A 36 5.02 16.85 -1.20
C PHE A 36 4.74 18.00 -0.24
N MET A 37 4.77 17.72 1.06
CA MET A 37 4.54 18.73 2.09
C MET A 37 5.62 19.83 2.03
N ARG A 38 6.89 19.46 1.86
CA ARG A 38 7.99 20.42 1.73
C ARG A 38 7.81 21.32 0.53
N VAL A 39 7.61 20.76 -0.66
CA VAL A 39 7.45 21.51 -1.90
C VAL A 39 6.24 22.46 -1.79
N GLY A 40 5.10 21.94 -1.33
CA GLY A 40 3.88 22.73 -1.18
C GLY A 40 4.01 23.87 -0.17
N ILE A 41 4.69 23.66 0.96
CA ILE A 41 4.88 24.73 1.96
C ILE A 41 5.80 25.84 1.42
N LEU A 42 6.93 25.48 0.79
CA LEU A 42 7.88 26.45 0.28
C LEU A 42 7.28 27.30 -0.86
N GLU A 43 6.62 26.66 -1.81
CA GLU A 43 5.99 27.35 -2.94
C GLU A 43 4.84 28.28 -2.50
N ASN A 44 4.01 27.82 -1.57
CA ASN A 44 2.95 28.66 -0.99
C ASN A 44 3.49 29.82 -0.16
N TYR A 45 4.60 29.61 0.57
CA TYR A 45 5.21 30.66 1.36
C TYR A 45 5.79 31.76 0.46
N GLU A 46 6.49 31.41 -0.61
CA GLU A 46 7.06 32.36 -1.56
C GLU A 46 5.97 33.24 -2.18
N ARG A 47 4.93 32.62 -2.75
CA ARG A 47 3.79 33.35 -3.33
C ARG A 47 3.15 34.29 -2.32
N ARG A 48 2.87 33.79 -1.12
CA ARG A 48 2.22 34.60 -0.08
C ARG A 48 3.12 35.73 0.42
N ALA A 49 4.43 35.54 0.50
CA ALA A 49 5.37 36.55 0.90
C ALA A 49 5.40 37.71 -0.14
N ILE A 50 5.37 37.37 -1.44
CA ILE A 50 5.26 38.37 -2.54
C ILE A 50 3.94 39.12 -2.47
N ASP A 51 2.82 38.40 -2.31
CA ASP A 51 1.48 39.03 -2.23
C ASP A 51 1.37 39.97 -1.04
N VAL A 52 1.81 39.54 0.15
CA VAL A 52 1.78 40.37 1.36
C VAL A 52 2.67 41.63 1.18
N ARG A 53 3.89 41.45 0.63
CA ARG A 53 4.80 42.56 0.35
C ARG A 53 4.19 43.55 -0.62
N THR A 54 3.57 43.05 -1.69
CA THR A 54 2.90 43.88 -2.70
C THR A 54 1.76 44.69 -2.11
N LEU A 55 0.89 44.04 -1.30
CA LEU A 55 -0.25 44.77 -0.69
C LEU A 55 0.22 45.79 0.33
N ASP A 56 1.25 45.48 1.10
CA ASP A 56 1.83 46.44 2.05
C ASP A 56 2.39 47.69 1.34
N VAL A 57 3.20 47.47 0.31
CA VAL A 57 3.75 48.56 -0.51
C VAL A 57 2.62 49.37 -1.17
N GLN A 58 1.64 48.73 -1.79
CA GLN A 58 0.50 49.41 -2.39
C GLN A 58 -0.25 50.30 -1.40
N THR A 59 -0.43 49.80 -0.17
CA THR A 59 -1.12 50.56 0.88
C THR A 59 -0.34 51.81 1.26
N GLN A 60 0.97 51.72 1.43
CA GLN A 60 1.83 52.86 1.73
C GLN A 60 1.87 53.86 0.58
N LEU A 61 1.99 53.37 -0.67
CA LEU A 61 2.01 54.23 -1.85
C LEU A 61 0.69 54.96 -2.05
N ARG A 62 -0.47 54.39 -1.72
CA ARG A 62 -1.76 55.08 -1.76
C ARG A 62 -1.83 56.24 -0.77
N ILE A 63 -1.27 56.06 0.42
CA ILE A 63 -1.19 57.15 1.41
C ILE A 63 -0.36 58.31 0.86
N ILE A 64 0.82 57.99 0.29
CA ILE A 64 1.68 59.00 -0.32
C ILE A 64 1.00 59.66 -1.52
N ALA A 65 0.31 58.88 -2.38
CA ALA A 65 -0.43 59.44 -3.53
C ALA A 65 -1.45 60.53 -3.09
N ASN A 66 -2.16 60.32 -1.99
CA ASN A 66 -3.07 61.31 -1.40
C ASN A 66 -2.30 62.55 -0.87
N HIS A 67 -1.14 62.35 -0.24
CA HIS A 67 -0.28 63.45 0.21
C HIS A 67 0.25 64.27 -0.96
N LEU A 68 0.65 63.61 -2.06
CA LEU A 68 1.11 64.31 -3.28
C LEU A 68 0.06 65.29 -3.83
N ILE A 69 -1.22 64.93 -3.80
CA ILE A 69 -2.34 65.80 -4.19
C ILE A 69 -2.51 66.95 -3.16
N THR A 70 -2.57 66.59 -1.87
CA THR A 70 -2.81 67.55 -0.78
C THR A 70 -1.77 68.67 -0.74
N TYR A 71 -0.50 68.33 -1.01
CA TYR A 71 0.61 69.27 -1.02
C TYR A 71 0.91 69.84 -2.39
N ASN A 72 0.08 69.58 -3.43
CA ASN A 72 0.25 70.06 -4.83
C ASN A 72 1.66 69.71 -5.39
N TYR A 73 2.23 68.61 -4.98
CA TYR A 73 3.62 68.24 -5.24
C TYR A 73 3.94 68.03 -6.73
N LEU A 74 2.95 67.69 -7.55
CA LEU A 74 3.14 67.48 -8.98
C LEU A 74 3.47 68.75 -9.73
N GLN A 75 3.09 69.90 -9.17
CA GLN A 75 3.38 71.24 -9.72
C GLN A 75 4.63 71.83 -9.07
N ASP A 76 4.81 71.67 -7.75
CA ASP A 76 5.96 72.15 -7.00
C ASP A 76 6.59 71.02 -6.17
N PRO A 77 7.65 70.35 -6.67
CA PRO A 77 8.30 69.23 -6.02
C PRO A 77 9.27 69.61 -4.89
N SER A 78 9.16 70.80 -4.33
CA SER A 78 10.06 71.39 -3.33
C SER A 78 9.71 70.97 -1.89
N SER A 79 8.56 70.30 -1.66
CA SER A 79 8.11 69.90 -0.31
C SER A 79 9.09 68.95 0.38
N GLU A 80 9.79 69.42 1.42
CA GLU A 80 10.71 68.59 2.23
C GLU A 80 10.01 67.43 2.91
N VAL A 81 8.75 67.59 3.34
CA VAL A 81 7.94 66.56 3.99
C VAL A 81 7.72 65.37 3.05
N ILE A 82 7.27 65.65 1.82
CA ILE A 82 7.03 64.60 0.82
C ILE A 82 8.34 63.95 0.38
N ASN A 83 9.41 64.73 0.21
CA ASN A 83 10.72 64.14 -0.11
C ASN A 83 11.22 63.18 0.98
N ALA A 84 11.04 63.55 2.28
CA ALA A 84 11.41 62.70 3.39
C ALA A 84 10.52 61.41 3.43
N GLU A 85 9.22 61.47 3.18
CA GLU A 85 8.33 60.30 3.10
C GLU A 85 8.74 59.39 1.94
N LEU A 86 9.04 59.94 0.77
CA LEU A 86 9.48 59.13 -0.40
C LEU A 86 10.81 58.43 -0.12
N GLU A 87 11.78 59.09 0.50
CA GLU A 87 13.03 58.52 0.88
C GLU A 87 12.85 57.46 1.96
N GLN A 88 12.01 57.69 2.95
CA GLN A 88 11.70 56.70 3.99
C GLN A 88 11.13 55.40 3.40
N ILE A 89 10.15 55.50 2.50
CA ILE A 89 9.55 54.31 1.83
C ILE A 89 10.56 53.62 0.90
N SER A 90 11.33 54.43 0.12
CA SER A 90 12.41 53.92 -0.72
C SER A 90 13.42 53.08 0.09
N ASN A 91 13.84 53.58 1.25
CA ASN A 91 14.78 52.89 2.13
C ASN A 91 14.15 51.68 2.84
N LEU A 92 12.89 51.80 3.33
CA LEU A 92 12.17 50.73 4.01
C LEU A 92 11.99 49.47 3.14
N TYR A 93 11.68 49.69 1.87
CA TYR A 93 11.40 48.63 0.92
C TYR A 93 12.60 48.29 0.02
N ASN A 94 13.72 49.00 0.20
CA ASN A 94 14.91 48.91 -0.66
C ASN A 94 14.52 49.01 -2.13
N GLY A 95 13.77 50.08 -2.43
CA GLY A 95 13.11 50.27 -3.72
C GLY A 95 13.28 51.66 -4.28
N ARG A 96 13.01 51.82 -5.56
CA ARG A 96 13.04 53.09 -6.27
C ARG A 96 11.62 53.57 -6.54
N ILE A 97 11.36 54.86 -6.29
CA ILE A 97 10.06 55.48 -6.53
C ILE A 97 10.23 56.59 -7.57
N LEU A 98 9.41 56.52 -8.61
CA LEU A 98 9.31 57.56 -9.65
C LEU A 98 7.91 58.15 -9.61
N ILE A 99 7.83 59.49 -9.61
CA ILE A 99 6.58 60.22 -9.72
C ILE A 99 6.54 60.84 -11.11
N VAL A 100 5.50 60.50 -11.87
CA VAL A 100 5.31 60.92 -13.26
C VAL A 100 4.04 61.75 -13.37
N ASN A 101 4.13 62.93 -13.99
CA ASN A 101 2.98 63.82 -14.18
C ASN A 101 2.14 63.46 -15.42
N GLU A 102 1.05 64.21 -15.68
CA GLU A 102 0.16 64.03 -16.83
C GLU A 102 0.89 64.09 -18.19
N SER A 103 2.01 64.86 -18.30
CA SER A 103 2.82 64.99 -19.50
C SER A 103 3.86 63.79 -19.61
N LEU A 104 3.72 62.75 -18.85
CA LEU A 104 4.63 61.59 -18.79
C LEU A 104 6.09 61.96 -18.42
N LYS A 105 6.28 63.11 -17.76
CA LYS A 105 7.57 63.58 -17.29
C LYS A 105 7.79 63.20 -15.85
N VAL A 106 9.01 62.70 -15.53
CA VAL A 106 9.40 62.35 -14.16
C VAL A 106 9.61 63.62 -13.37
N VAL A 107 8.76 63.86 -12.37
CA VAL A 107 8.79 64.97 -11.45
C VAL A 107 9.80 64.72 -10.33
N LYS A 108 9.83 63.45 -9.81
CA LYS A 108 10.73 63.03 -8.75
C LYS A 108 11.19 61.61 -8.99
N ASP A 109 12.46 61.35 -8.66
CA ASP A 109 13.10 60.06 -8.66
C ASP A 109 13.92 59.93 -7.36
N THR A 110 13.59 58.97 -6.51
CA THR A 110 14.33 58.75 -5.24
C THR A 110 15.80 58.44 -5.45
N TYR A 111 16.19 57.94 -6.64
CA TYR A 111 17.59 57.70 -7.01
C TYR A 111 18.22 58.88 -7.79
N GLY A 112 17.46 59.89 -8.16
CA GLY A 112 17.95 61.08 -8.86
C GLY A 112 18.40 60.88 -10.32
N ILE A 113 18.18 59.68 -10.90
CA ILE A 113 18.72 59.30 -12.23
C ILE A 113 17.86 59.78 -13.37
N SER A 114 16.54 59.84 -13.18
CA SER A 114 15.57 60.05 -14.25
C SER A 114 14.73 61.34 -14.09
N GLU A 115 15.02 62.21 -13.13
CA GLU A 115 14.29 63.45 -12.96
C GLU A 115 14.34 64.31 -14.24
N GLY A 116 13.18 64.83 -14.64
CA GLY A 116 13.03 65.62 -15.82
C GLY A 116 12.95 64.86 -17.15
N LYS A 117 13.19 63.55 -17.16
CA LYS A 117 13.08 62.70 -18.36
C LYS A 117 11.63 62.27 -18.60
N THR A 118 11.30 62.00 -19.86
CA THR A 118 9.99 61.43 -20.22
C THR A 118 10.05 59.92 -20.14
N ILE A 119 9.07 59.30 -19.48
CA ILE A 119 8.92 57.82 -19.38
C ILE A 119 7.64 57.42 -20.11
N ILE A 120 7.80 56.55 -21.12
CA ILE A 120 6.70 55.93 -21.84
C ILE A 120 6.86 54.42 -21.70
N SER A 121 6.25 53.83 -20.70
CA SER A 121 6.11 52.37 -20.55
C SER A 121 4.64 52.00 -20.65
N GLU A 122 4.35 50.72 -20.97
CA GLU A 122 2.98 50.22 -21.07
C GLU A 122 2.27 50.35 -19.71
N GLU A 123 2.96 50.06 -18.60
CA GLU A 123 2.46 50.13 -17.24
C GLU A 123 2.07 51.55 -16.84
N VAL A 124 2.90 52.52 -17.18
CA VAL A 124 2.63 53.96 -16.89
C VAL A 124 1.43 54.45 -17.70
N VAL A 125 1.37 54.14 -19.01
CA VAL A 125 0.27 54.54 -19.86
C VAL A 125 -1.04 53.88 -19.44
N ARG A 126 -1.01 52.62 -19.02
CA ARG A 126 -2.19 51.92 -18.49
C ARG A 126 -2.64 52.51 -17.17
N CYS A 127 -1.70 52.87 -16.30
CA CYS A 127 -1.99 53.45 -15.00
C CYS A 127 -2.56 54.88 -15.12
N MET A 128 -2.14 55.65 -16.11
CA MET A 128 -2.76 56.98 -16.43
C MET A 128 -4.24 56.86 -16.83
N LYS A 129 -4.69 55.67 -17.27
CA LYS A 129 -6.11 55.37 -17.51
C LYS A 129 -6.86 54.90 -16.26
N GLY A 130 -6.22 54.93 -15.10
CA GLY A 130 -6.81 54.54 -13.81
C GLY A 130 -6.63 53.06 -13.42
N THR A 131 -5.84 52.27 -14.15
CA THR A 131 -5.66 50.86 -13.88
C THR A 131 -4.30 50.63 -13.23
N ASN A 132 -4.28 50.14 -11.99
CA ASN A 132 -3.04 49.73 -11.32
C ASN A 132 -2.43 48.50 -12.03
N SER A 133 -1.12 48.41 -12.03
CA SER A 133 -0.44 47.14 -12.42
C SER A 133 0.57 46.73 -11.38
N VAL A 134 0.76 45.42 -11.29
CA VAL A 134 1.80 44.78 -10.50
C VAL A 134 2.48 43.77 -11.40
N ASN A 135 3.78 43.87 -11.49
CA ASN A 135 4.61 42.95 -12.25
C ASN A 135 5.74 42.43 -11.35
N HIS A 136 5.86 41.12 -11.21
CA HIS A 136 6.94 40.48 -10.47
C HIS A 136 7.99 39.95 -11.45
N ASP A 137 9.13 40.61 -11.48
CA ASP A 137 10.32 40.17 -12.21
C ASP A 137 11.19 39.27 -11.32
N SER A 138 10.94 37.97 -11.41
CA SER A 138 11.69 36.97 -10.65
C SER A 138 13.16 36.84 -11.10
N VAL A 139 13.49 37.31 -12.32
CA VAL A 139 14.85 37.20 -12.86
C VAL A 139 15.75 38.28 -12.27
N ASN A 140 15.22 39.51 -12.23
CA ASN A 140 15.97 40.65 -11.71
C ASN A 140 15.71 40.93 -10.21
N GLY A 141 14.81 40.18 -9.59
CA GLY A 141 14.57 40.22 -8.15
C GLY A 141 13.84 41.47 -7.67
N PHE A 142 12.84 41.97 -8.41
CA PHE A 142 12.04 43.12 -7.98
C PHE A 142 10.56 42.96 -8.33
N ILE A 143 9.73 43.68 -7.57
CA ILE A 143 8.30 43.86 -7.84
C ILE A 143 8.09 45.27 -8.32
N GLU A 144 7.52 45.41 -9.53
CA GLU A 144 7.14 46.67 -10.11
C GLU A 144 5.66 46.97 -9.84
N ILE A 145 5.37 48.11 -9.25
CA ILE A 145 4.02 48.51 -8.85
C ILE A 145 3.74 49.91 -9.42
N THR A 146 2.63 50.05 -10.14
CA THR A 146 2.14 51.35 -10.58
C THR A 146 0.83 51.69 -9.90
N ILE A 147 0.74 52.91 -9.37
CA ILE A 147 -0.46 53.43 -8.73
C ILE A 147 -0.80 54.78 -9.31
N PRO A 148 -2.06 55.04 -9.71
CA PRO A 148 -2.49 56.34 -10.19
C PRO A 148 -2.58 57.32 -9.00
N ILE A 149 -2.14 58.57 -9.24
CA ILE A 149 -2.32 59.70 -8.34
C ILE A 149 -3.63 60.38 -8.76
N VAL A 150 -4.68 60.18 -7.94
CA VAL A 150 -6.06 60.57 -8.30
C VAL A 150 -6.50 61.76 -7.47
N GLU A 151 -6.95 62.79 -8.13
CA GLU A 151 -7.61 63.94 -7.50
C GLU A 151 -9.13 63.81 -7.66
N THR A 152 -9.85 63.93 -6.56
CA THR A 152 -11.32 63.97 -6.56
C THR A 152 -11.80 65.36 -6.66
N ILE A 153 -12.35 65.72 -7.81
CA ILE A 153 -12.92 67.08 -8.06
C ILE A 153 -14.44 67.01 -7.86
N SER A 154 -14.93 67.75 -6.86
CA SER A 154 -16.37 67.90 -6.63
C SER A 154 -16.90 69.08 -7.38
N PHE A 155 -17.92 68.94 -8.21
CA PHE A 155 -18.61 69.99 -8.88
C PHE A 155 -20.11 69.95 -8.57
N VAL A 156 -20.68 71.17 -8.46
CA VAL A 156 -22.10 71.31 -8.27
C VAL A 156 -22.73 71.51 -9.65
N ASN A 157 -23.61 70.60 -10.04
CA ASN A 157 -24.31 70.68 -11.32
C ASN A 157 -25.15 71.99 -11.40
N ALA A 158 -25.15 72.65 -12.57
CA ALA A 158 -25.84 73.92 -12.80
C ALA A 158 -27.37 73.87 -12.69
N GLU A 159 -27.97 72.70 -12.46
CA GLU A 159 -29.43 72.48 -12.33
C GLU A 159 -29.95 72.44 -10.87
N GLY A 160 -29.18 72.92 -9.92
CA GLY A 160 -29.74 73.41 -8.66
C GLY A 160 -30.09 72.39 -7.56
N ASP A 161 -29.74 71.14 -7.65
CA ASP A 161 -29.86 70.19 -6.49
C ASP A 161 -28.57 70.25 -5.66
N LYS A 162 -28.61 71.05 -4.57
CA LYS A 162 -27.50 71.31 -3.67
C LYS A 162 -27.16 70.13 -2.79
N ASP A 163 -27.95 69.04 -2.81
CA ASP A 163 -27.82 67.92 -1.86
C ASP A 163 -27.04 66.73 -2.38
N LYS A 164 -26.55 66.70 -3.66
CA LYS A 164 -25.67 65.65 -4.21
C LYS A 164 -24.57 66.22 -5.06
N PRO A 165 -23.41 66.58 -4.48
CA PRO A 165 -22.25 66.95 -5.32
C PRO A 165 -21.80 65.67 -6.11
N GLU A 166 -21.79 65.81 -7.44
CA GLU A 166 -21.12 64.75 -8.26
C GLU A 166 -19.61 64.95 -8.12
N SER A 167 -18.92 63.89 -7.86
CA SER A 167 -17.45 63.80 -7.77
C SER A 167 -16.89 63.05 -8.98
N MET A 168 -15.91 63.67 -9.63
CA MET A 168 -15.17 63.07 -10.74
C MET A 168 -13.74 62.83 -10.27
N GLU A 169 -13.27 61.57 -10.45
CA GLU A 169 -11.88 61.20 -10.21
C GLU A 169 -11.05 61.48 -11.47
N VAL A 170 -10.00 62.30 -11.31
CA VAL A 170 -9.08 62.65 -12.41
C VAL A 170 -7.68 62.16 -12.03
N VAL A 171 -7.05 61.36 -12.90
CA VAL A 171 -5.68 60.94 -12.73
C VAL A 171 -4.72 62.07 -13.08
N ARG A 172 -3.98 62.59 -12.10
CA ARG A 172 -3.01 63.69 -12.23
C ARG A 172 -1.59 63.23 -12.47
N GLY A 173 -1.34 61.94 -12.26
CA GLY A 173 -0.02 61.37 -12.45
C GLY A 173 0.02 59.89 -12.08
N VAL A 174 1.19 59.31 -12.14
CA VAL A 174 1.46 57.92 -11.81
C VAL A 174 2.64 57.84 -10.88
N MET A 175 2.52 57.01 -9.87
CA MET A 175 3.65 56.56 -9.04
C MET A 175 4.11 55.19 -9.53
N LEU A 176 5.32 55.09 -10.05
CA LEU A 176 5.97 53.83 -10.43
C LEU A 176 7.00 53.49 -9.37
N THR A 177 6.87 52.32 -8.80
CA THR A 177 7.77 51.86 -7.72
C THR A 177 8.31 50.49 -8.06
N SER A 178 9.63 50.33 -7.95
CA SER A 178 10.34 49.08 -8.05
C SER A 178 10.89 48.70 -6.69
N VAL A 179 10.47 47.57 -6.14
CA VAL A 179 10.80 47.11 -4.77
C VAL A 179 11.61 45.82 -4.84
N SER A 180 12.74 45.75 -4.11
CA SER A 180 13.57 44.54 -4.06
C SER A 180 12.87 43.38 -3.38
N THR A 181 13.06 42.17 -3.92
CA THR A 181 12.66 40.89 -3.33
C THR A 181 13.78 40.20 -2.56
N ASP A 182 14.96 40.81 -2.40
CA ASP A 182 16.13 40.20 -1.77
C ASP A 182 15.87 39.65 -0.37
N ILE A 183 15.03 40.36 0.42
CA ILE A 183 14.65 39.88 1.75
C ILE A 183 13.82 38.59 1.67
N ILE A 184 12.95 38.51 0.65
CA ILE A 184 12.14 37.30 0.43
C ILE A 184 13.05 36.14 0.02
N VAL A 185 13.95 36.36 -0.94
CA VAL A 185 14.92 35.37 -1.43
C VAL A 185 15.82 34.89 -0.30
N THR A 186 16.41 35.80 0.49
CA THR A 186 17.25 35.43 1.65
C THR A 186 16.48 34.63 2.70
N THR A 187 15.24 35.01 2.97
CA THR A 187 14.38 34.29 3.91
C THR A 187 14.05 32.89 3.37
N MET A 188 13.79 32.77 2.08
CA MET A 188 13.56 31.47 1.42
C MET A 188 14.77 30.56 1.49
N ASP A 189 15.99 31.10 1.31
CA ASP A 189 17.22 30.32 1.42
C ASP A 189 17.43 29.77 2.85
N ILE A 190 17.18 30.59 3.86
CA ILE A 190 17.25 30.17 5.26
C ILE A 190 16.19 29.10 5.55
N LEU A 191 14.96 29.31 5.08
CA LEU A 191 13.85 28.38 5.26
C LEU A 191 14.13 27.04 4.57
N ASN A 192 14.64 27.11 3.33
CA ASN A 192 15.04 25.94 2.55
C ASN A 192 16.12 25.10 3.28
N ARG A 193 17.16 25.77 3.81
CA ARG A 193 18.21 25.10 4.58
C ARG A 193 17.66 24.41 5.83
N LYS A 194 16.78 25.10 6.57
CA LYS A 194 16.12 24.50 7.74
C LYS A 194 15.20 23.33 7.35
N ALA A 195 14.44 23.48 6.27
CA ALA A 195 13.58 22.42 5.74
C ALA A 195 14.39 21.17 5.35
N HIS A 196 15.56 21.32 4.72
CA HIS A 196 16.45 20.21 4.41
C HIS A 196 16.91 19.45 5.66
N ILE A 197 17.28 20.16 6.74
CA ILE A 197 17.70 19.52 7.99
C ILE A 197 16.54 18.69 8.57
N VAL A 198 15.34 19.27 8.62
CA VAL A 198 14.13 18.58 9.10
C VAL A 198 13.81 17.36 8.22
N GLU A 199 13.93 17.49 6.90
CA GLU A 199 13.68 16.39 5.96
C GLU A 199 14.66 15.22 6.19
N ILE A 200 15.95 15.51 6.38
CA ILE A 200 16.96 14.46 6.69
C ILE A 200 16.61 13.73 7.98
N ILE A 201 16.24 14.46 9.04
CA ILE A 201 15.81 13.86 10.31
C ILE A 201 14.58 13.00 10.10
N MET A 202 13.56 13.49 9.37
CA MET A 202 12.35 12.72 9.07
C MET A 202 12.65 11.45 8.28
N VAL A 203 13.53 11.52 7.25
CA VAL A 203 13.93 10.33 6.47
C VAL A 203 14.59 9.29 7.36
N ILE A 204 15.47 9.69 8.28
CA ILE A 204 16.10 8.78 9.23
C ILE A 204 15.06 8.14 10.17
N CYS A 205 14.11 8.94 10.68
CA CYS A 205 13.03 8.43 11.53
C CYS A 205 12.12 7.45 10.77
N ILE A 206 11.69 7.81 9.55
CA ILE A 206 10.86 6.94 8.70
C ILE A 206 11.60 5.64 8.39
N PHE A 207 12.90 5.71 8.08
CA PHE A 207 13.72 4.53 7.83
C PHE A 207 13.79 3.61 9.06
N ALA A 208 14.03 4.16 10.24
CA ALA A 208 14.07 3.40 11.49
C ALA A 208 12.71 2.76 11.81
N ILE A 209 11.62 3.52 11.68
CA ILE A 209 10.25 3.03 11.90
C ILE A 209 9.90 1.93 10.89
N ALA A 210 10.25 2.10 9.61
CA ALA A 210 9.99 1.11 8.57
C ALA A 210 10.72 -0.21 8.83
N LEU A 211 11.98 -0.16 9.35
CA LEU A 211 12.72 -1.36 9.75
C LEU A 211 12.05 -2.09 10.91
N VAL A 212 11.66 -1.35 11.95
CA VAL A 212 11.01 -1.93 13.14
C VAL A 212 9.66 -2.54 12.77
N LEU A 213 8.81 -1.81 12.05
CA LEU A 213 7.49 -2.30 11.62
C LEU A 213 7.61 -3.53 10.71
N ALA A 214 8.51 -3.51 9.71
CA ALA A 214 8.72 -4.67 8.84
C ALA A 214 9.19 -5.90 9.63
N GLN A 215 9.94 -5.72 10.72
CA GLN A 215 10.40 -6.79 11.57
C GLN A 215 9.28 -7.34 12.46
N ILE A 216 8.46 -6.46 13.05
CA ILE A 216 7.31 -6.83 13.88
C ILE A 216 6.29 -7.61 13.05
N LEU A 217 5.92 -7.09 11.86
CA LEU A 217 4.91 -7.70 10.99
C LEU A 217 5.30 -9.09 10.46
N ILE A 218 6.61 -9.37 10.28
CA ILE A 218 7.05 -10.66 9.74
C ILE A 218 7.30 -11.71 10.83
N ARG A 219 7.52 -11.30 12.07
CA ARG A 219 7.90 -12.18 13.20
C ARG A 219 6.96 -13.37 13.42
N PRO A 220 5.62 -13.23 13.31
CA PRO A 220 4.70 -14.37 13.45
C PRO A 220 4.91 -15.43 12.37
N PHE A 221 5.15 -15.01 11.13
CA PHE A 221 5.42 -15.95 10.03
C PHE A 221 6.71 -16.73 10.23
N ASP A 222 7.77 -16.09 10.76
CA ASP A 222 9.02 -16.78 11.11
C ASP A 222 8.79 -17.80 12.22
N ARG A 223 7.90 -17.53 13.20
CA ARG A 223 7.51 -18.49 14.26
C ARG A 223 6.77 -19.69 13.67
N ILE A 224 5.79 -19.48 12.82
CA ILE A 224 5.06 -20.56 12.13
C ILE A 224 6.03 -21.43 11.34
N PHE A 225 6.93 -20.84 10.56
CA PHE A 225 7.91 -21.57 9.77
C PHE A 225 8.84 -22.41 10.62
N LYS A 226 9.31 -21.91 11.76
CA LYS A 226 10.13 -22.65 12.71
C LYS A 226 9.36 -23.81 13.31
N ALA A 227 8.14 -23.58 13.79
CA ALA A 227 7.29 -24.61 14.39
C ALA A 227 6.96 -25.74 13.40
N ILE A 228 6.65 -25.39 12.13
CA ILE A 228 6.45 -26.40 11.07
C ILE A 228 7.72 -27.24 10.83
N ASN A 229 8.91 -26.62 10.85
CA ASN A 229 10.16 -27.36 10.69
C ASN A 229 10.45 -28.29 11.88
N GLU A 230 10.15 -27.87 13.11
CA GLU A 230 10.30 -28.69 14.31
C GLU A 230 9.41 -29.96 14.25
N VAL A 231 8.16 -29.78 13.79
CA VAL A 231 7.23 -30.91 13.54
C VAL A 231 7.79 -31.84 12.44
N LYS A 232 8.30 -31.27 11.34
CA LYS A 232 8.86 -32.05 10.22
C LYS A 232 10.09 -32.88 10.63
N GLU A 233 10.92 -32.35 11.51
CA GLU A 233 12.11 -33.02 12.02
C GLU A 233 11.79 -34.02 13.16
N GLY A 234 10.53 -34.09 13.60
CA GLY A 234 10.06 -35.03 14.62
C GLY A 234 10.39 -34.62 16.06
N TYR A 235 10.76 -33.35 16.29
CA TYR A 235 11.10 -32.84 17.63
C TYR A 235 9.89 -32.64 18.54
N THR A 236 8.71 -32.43 17.97
CA THR A 236 7.47 -32.18 18.72
C THR A 236 6.24 -32.73 18.00
N ASN A 237 5.32 -33.29 18.80
CA ASN A 237 3.99 -33.72 18.36
C ASN A 237 2.89 -32.77 18.84
N ASP A 238 3.26 -31.67 19.48
CA ASP A 238 2.31 -30.70 20.03
C ASP A 238 1.71 -29.79 18.91
N PRO A 239 0.47 -29.39 19.07
CA PRO A 239 -0.14 -28.46 18.13
C PRO A 239 0.59 -27.11 18.12
N ILE A 240 0.79 -26.57 16.93
CA ILE A 240 1.39 -25.25 16.76
C ILE A 240 0.40 -24.20 17.29
N SER A 241 0.90 -23.19 18.01
CA SER A 241 0.11 -22.04 18.47
C SER A 241 0.88 -20.75 18.24
N VAL A 242 0.31 -19.83 17.42
CA VAL A 242 0.87 -18.51 17.12
C VAL A 242 -0.28 -17.51 17.09
N PRO A 243 -0.76 -17.03 18.26
CA PRO A 243 -1.93 -16.18 18.39
C PRO A 243 -1.57 -14.69 18.18
N ASP A 244 -0.77 -14.36 17.18
CA ASP A 244 -0.33 -12.96 16.94
C ASP A 244 -1.31 -12.21 16.03
N TYR A 245 -1.83 -12.84 14.96
CA TYR A 245 -2.79 -12.28 14.01
C TYR A 245 -3.85 -13.32 13.64
N LEU A 246 -5.05 -12.85 13.33
CA LEU A 246 -6.17 -13.71 12.92
C LEU A 246 -5.81 -14.57 11.69
N GLU A 247 -5.09 -13.96 10.72
CA GLU A 247 -4.65 -14.65 9.51
C GLU A 247 -3.62 -15.75 9.81
N THR A 248 -2.74 -15.53 10.78
CA THR A 248 -1.76 -16.54 11.21
C THR A 248 -2.42 -17.66 12.00
N GLU A 249 -3.43 -17.35 12.80
CA GLU A 249 -4.23 -18.33 13.52
C GLU A 249 -4.96 -19.28 12.57
N HIS A 250 -5.65 -18.73 11.54
CA HIS A 250 -6.29 -19.58 10.50
C HIS A 250 -5.30 -20.50 9.77
N ILE A 251 -4.10 -20.04 9.48
CA ILE A 251 -3.06 -20.87 8.84
C ILE A 251 -2.62 -21.98 9.78
N VAL A 252 -2.42 -21.67 11.05
CA VAL A 252 -2.03 -22.63 12.09
C VAL A 252 -3.11 -23.69 12.32
N ASP A 253 -4.38 -23.28 12.39
CA ASP A 253 -5.51 -24.20 12.55
C ASP A 253 -5.63 -25.17 11.36
N ALA A 254 -5.51 -24.63 10.14
CA ALA A 254 -5.50 -25.47 8.95
C ALA A 254 -4.34 -26.46 8.94
N PHE A 255 -3.15 -26.03 9.37
CA PHE A 255 -1.98 -26.91 9.49
C PHE A 255 -2.18 -27.97 10.55
N ASN A 256 -2.65 -27.59 11.75
CA ASN A 256 -2.91 -28.54 12.84
C ASN A 256 -3.93 -29.62 12.42
N SER A 257 -5.02 -29.20 11.74
CA SER A 257 -6.02 -30.13 11.20
C SER A 257 -5.43 -31.13 10.19
N LEU A 258 -4.53 -30.65 9.31
CA LEU A 258 -3.82 -31.52 8.37
C LEU A 258 -2.85 -32.45 9.09
N PHE A 259 -2.17 -31.99 10.11
CA PHE A 259 -1.22 -32.78 10.91
C PHE A 259 -1.92 -33.87 11.69
N GLU A 260 -3.04 -33.56 12.36
CA GLU A 260 -3.87 -34.55 13.05
C GLU A 260 -4.37 -35.63 12.08
N ARG A 261 -4.83 -35.26 10.91
CA ARG A 261 -5.26 -36.21 9.89
C ARG A 261 -4.13 -37.10 9.39
N MET A 262 -2.93 -36.53 9.21
CA MET A 262 -1.75 -37.28 8.79
C MET A 262 -1.33 -38.29 9.89
N LYS A 263 -1.36 -37.87 11.16
CA LYS A 263 -1.06 -38.72 12.31
C LYS A 263 -2.06 -39.87 12.40
N ALA A 264 -3.36 -39.61 12.30
CA ALA A 264 -4.39 -40.64 12.31
C ALA A 264 -4.21 -41.66 11.17
N LEU A 265 -3.77 -41.20 9.98
CA LEU A 265 -3.45 -42.08 8.85
C LEU A 265 -2.23 -42.94 9.12
N ASP A 266 -1.19 -42.39 9.75
CA ASP A 266 0.03 -43.13 10.07
C ASP A 266 -0.23 -44.16 11.18
N ASP A 267 -0.96 -43.78 12.23
CA ASP A 267 -1.39 -44.69 13.31
C ASP A 267 -2.23 -45.85 12.74
N SER A 268 -3.21 -45.54 11.87
CA SER A 268 -4.03 -46.57 11.20
C SER A 268 -3.19 -47.48 10.31
N ARG A 269 -2.17 -46.96 9.63
CA ARG A 269 -1.24 -47.75 8.82
C ARG A 269 -0.38 -48.67 9.67
N GLN A 270 0.10 -48.17 10.81
CA GLN A 270 0.91 -49.00 11.75
C GLN A 270 0.05 -50.13 12.35
N GLU A 271 -1.19 -49.79 12.77
CA GLU A 271 -2.13 -50.77 13.27
C GLU A 271 -2.45 -51.84 12.21
N PHE A 272 -2.70 -51.43 10.97
CA PHE A 272 -2.93 -52.31 9.83
C PHE A 272 -1.74 -53.28 9.64
N VAL A 273 -0.50 -52.77 9.61
CA VAL A 273 0.72 -53.60 9.44
C VAL A 273 0.88 -54.57 10.61
N ALA A 274 0.63 -54.11 11.84
CA ALA A 274 0.71 -54.97 13.04
C ALA A 274 -0.31 -56.13 13.00
N ASN A 275 -1.58 -55.77 12.66
CA ASN A 275 -2.67 -56.75 12.57
C ASN A 275 -2.43 -57.77 11.45
N VAL A 276 -2.02 -57.32 10.25
CA VAL A 276 -1.65 -58.23 9.14
C VAL A 276 -0.51 -59.16 9.54
N SER A 277 0.54 -58.63 10.19
CA SER A 277 1.68 -59.44 10.63
C SER A 277 1.26 -60.50 11.64
N HIS A 278 0.34 -60.19 12.54
CA HIS A 278 -0.18 -61.10 13.53
C HIS A 278 -1.06 -62.19 12.89
N GLU A 279 -1.99 -61.78 12.00
CA GLU A 279 -2.90 -62.73 11.32
C GLU A 279 -2.19 -63.72 10.37
N LEU A 280 -1.08 -63.27 9.74
CA LEU A 280 -0.25 -64.16 8.90
C LEU A 280 0.70 -65.04 9.71
N LYS A 281 1.20 -64.60 10.87
CA LYS A 281 2.14 -65.35 11.68
C LYS A 281 1.52 -66.61 12.25
N THR A 282 0.24 -66.57 12.62
CA THR A 282 -0.45 -67.69 13.26
C THR A 282 -0.55 -68.91 12.34
N PRO A 283 -1.10 -68.85 11.10
CA PRO A 283 -1.17 -70.00 10.19
C PRO A 283 0.22 -70.50 9.77
N ILE A 284 1.17 -69.55 9.50
CA ILE A 284 2.56 -69.95 9.18
C ILE A 284 3.18 -70.77 10.33
N THR A 285 2.95 -70.36 11.60
CA THR A 285 3.48 -71.11 12.76
C THR A 285 2.80 -72.42 12.87
N SER A 286 1.50 -72.55 12.60
CA SER A 286 0.76 -73.82 12.61
C SER A 286 1.31 -74.84 11.58
N VAL A 287 1.46 -74.32 10.33
CA VAL A 287 2.07 -75.14 9.25
C VAL A 287 3.47 -75.62 9.63
N LYS A 288 4.29 -74.72 10.22
CA LYS A 288 5.64 -75.05 10.67
C LYS A 288 5.64 -76.08 11.72
N VAL A 289 4.80 -76.01 12.73
CA VAL A 289 4.69 -76.98 13.81
C VAL A 289 4.29 -78.40 13.29
N LEU A 290 3.29 -78.38 12.36
CA LEU A 290 2.86 -79.62 11.73
C LEU A 290 3.99 -80.25 10.89
N ALA A 291 4.69 -79.47 10.09
CA ALA A 291 5.80 -79.90 9.28
C ALA A 291 6.99 -80.38 10.14
N ASP A 292 7.37 -79.66 11.19
CA ASP A 292 8.45 -80.01 12.10
C ASP A 292 8.11 -81.30 12.83
N SER A 293 6.83 -81.53 13.20
CA SER A 293 6.35 -82.74 13.84
C SER A 293 6.52 -83.97 12.94
N LEU A 294 6.28 -83.82 11.63
CA LEU A 294 6.50 -84.87 10.65
C LEU A 294 8.01 -85.21 10.44
N LEU A 295 8.86 -84.18 10.45
CA LEU A 295 10.29 -84.33 10.22
C LEU A 295 11.04 -84.99 11.38
N VAL A 296 10.55 -84.84 12.59
CA VAL A 296 11.16 -85.49 13.83
C VAL A 296 10.84 -86.94 13.94
N GLN A 297 9.76 -87.46 13.39
CA GLN A 297 9.35 -88.86 13.47
C GLN A 297 10.04 -89.73 12.40
N LYS A 298 10.72 -90.80 12.80
CA LYS A 298 11.48 -91.62 11.84
C LYS A 298 10.64 -92.65 11.07
N ASP A 299 9.50 -93.14 11.61
CA ASP A 299 8.59 -94.09 10.95
C ASP A 299 7.14 -93.60 11.16
N VAL A 300 6.69 -92.73 10.26
CA VAL A 300 5.31 -92.16 10.28
C VAL A 300 4.39 -93.15 9.51
N PRO A 301 3.29 -93.61 10.09
CA PRO A 301 2.29 -94.41 9.35
C PRO A 301 1.70 -93.57 8.20
N ALA A 302 1.40 -94.18 7.06
CA ALA A 302 0.92 -93.48 5.87
C ALA A 302 -0.36 -92.75 6.12
N GLU A 303 -1.26 -93.22 6.97
CA GLU A 303 -2.49 -92.55 7.39
C GLU A 303 -2.21 -91.27 8.16
N LEU A 304 -1.29 -91.30 9.12
CA LEU A 304 -0.93 -90.14 9.91
C LEU A 304 -0.22 -89.04 9.06
N TYR A 305 0.66 -89.54 8.16
CA TYR A 305 1.29 -88.62 7.18
C TYR A 305 0.24 -87.85 6.32
N ARG A 306 -0.78 -88.60 5.87
CA ARG A 306 -1.85 -88.07 5.09
C ARG A 306 -2.70 -87.01 5.86
N GLU A 307 -2.99 -87.34 7.14
CA GLU A 307 -3.75 -86.42 8.03
C GLU A 307 -3.00 -85.07 8.21
N PHE A 308 -1.70 -85.10 8.57
CA PHE A 308 -0.90 -83.90 8.71
C PHE A 308 -0.79 -83.13 7.42
N MET A 309 -0.68 -83.79 6.26
CA MET A 309 -0.66 -83.06 4.92
C MET A 309 -2.00 -82.48 4.60
N VAL A 310 -3.12 -83.07 5.02
CA VAL A 310 -4.46 -82.43 4.85
C VAL A 310 -4.60 -81.20 5.73
N ASP A 311 -4.12 -81.26 6.99
CA ASP A 311 -4.13 -80.13 7.90
C ASP A 311 -3.24 -79.00 7.42
N ILE A 312 -2.04 -79.29 6.92
CA ILE A 312 -1.16 -78.28 6.27
C ILE A 312 -1.84 -77.63 5.06
N ALA A 313 -2.47 -78.45 4.20
CA ALA A 313 -3.18 -77.93 3.03
C ALA A 313 -4.36 -77.06 3.44
N ALA A 314 -5.13 -77.38 4.45
CA ALA A 314 -6.21 -76.58 4.98
C ALA A 314 -5.75 -75.21 5.55
N GLU A 315 -4.58 -75.22 6.24
CA GLU A 315 -4.02 -74.03 6.81
C GLU A 315 -3.45 -73.11 5.71
N ILE A 316 -2.87 -73.59 4.61
CA ILE A 316 -2.46 -72.87 3.43
C ILE A 316 -3.66 -72.27 2.72
N GLU A 317 -4.77 -73.01 2.54
CA GLU A 317 -6.01 -72.43 1.97
C GLU A 317 -6.58 -71.29 2.82
N ARG A 318 -6.48 -71.40 4.14
CA ARG A 318 -6.87 -70.33 5.07
C ARG A 318 -6.00 -69.08 4.90
N GLU A 319 -4.67 -69.29 4.78
CA GLU A 319 -3.74 -68.19 4.55
C GLU A 319 -4.00 -67.47 3.20
N ASP A 320 -4.24 -68.21 2.12
CA ASP A 320 -4.60 -67.67 0.80
C ASP A 320 -5.88 -66.83 0.87
N LYS A 321 -6.86 -67.28 1.64
CA LYS A 321 -8.09 -66.51 1.88
C LYS A 321 -7.81 -65.19 2.59
N ILE A 322 -7.00 -65.20 3.65
CA ILE A 322 -6.61 -63.98 4.40
C ILE A 322 -5.89 -63.01 3.47
N ILE A 323 -4.96 -63.47 2.63
CA ILE A 323 -4.23 -62.64 1.67
C ILE A 323 -5.20 -62.04 0.66
N ASN A 324 -6.14 -62.83 0.13
CA ASN A 324 -7.13 -62.35 -0.82
C ASN A 324 -8.09 -61.33 -0.20
N ASP A 325 -8.52 -61.47 1.04
CA ASP A 325 -9.35 -60.55 1.77
C ASP A 325 -8.58 -59.24 2.02
N LEU A 326 -7.30 -59.27 2.37
CA LEU A 326 -6.41 -58.12 2.53
C LEU A 326 -6.23 -57.35 1.19
N LEU A 327 -6.00 -58.07 0.09
CA LEU A 327 -5.89 -57.46 -1.26
C LEU A 327 -7.20 -56.81 -1.69
N ALA A 328 -8.35 -57.40 -1.33
CA ALA A 328 -9.66 -56.79 -1.60
C ALA A 328 -9.84 -55.49 -0.80
N LEU A 329 -9.42 -55.46 0.47
CA LEU A 329 -9.46 -54.31 1.35
C LEU A 329 -8.58 -53.17 0.81
N VAL A 330 -7.35 -53.43 0.39
CA VAL A 330 -6.45 -52.43 -0.22
C VAL A 330 -6.99 -51.90 -1.55
N LYS A 331 -7.68 -52.76 -2.35
CA LYS A 331 -8.35 -52.32 -3.60
C LYS A 331 -9.55 -51.45 -3.31
N LEU A 332 -10.35 -51.74 -2.28
CA LEU A 332 -11.48 -50.92 -1.85
C LEU A 332 -11.03 -49.53 -1.42
N ASP A 333 -9.96 -49.46 -0.63
CA ASP A 333 -9.40 -48.17 -0.16
C ASP A 333 -8.97 -47.27 -1.32
N LYS A 334 -8.38 -47.83 -2.37
CA LYS A 334 -8.04 -47.08 -3.62
C LYS A 334 -9.28 -46.77 -4.48
N SER A 335 -10.37 -47.54 -4.36
CA SER A 335 -11.56 -47.39 -5.22
C SER A 335 -12.57 -46.40 -4.64
N VAL A 336 -12.51 -46.02 -3.38
CA VAL A 336 -13.38 -44.98 -2.76
C VAL A 336 -13.30 -43.66 -3.50
N ALA A 337 -12.17 -43.34 -4.14
CA ALA A 337 -12.01 -42.16 -4.98
C ALA A 337 -12.69 -42.27 -6.35
N LYS A 338 -13.26 -43.42 -6.74
CA LYS A 338 -13.87 -43.70 -8.04
C LYS A 338 -15.27 -44.34 -7.95
N LEU A 339 -15.96 -44.16 -6.82
CA LEU A 339 -17.33 -44.63 -6.68
C LEU A 339 -18.23 -43.91 -7.68
N ASN A 340 -18.82 -44.68 -8.60
CA ASN A 340 -19.82 -44.19 -9.52
C ASN A 340 -21.22 -44.23 -8.83
N ILE A 341 -21.52 -43.17 -8.07
CA ILE A 341 -22.74 -43.09 -7.32
C ILE A 341 -23.87 -42.75 -8.35
N SER A 342 -24.80 -43.70 -8.53
CA SER A 342 -25.97 -43.52 -9.40
C SER A 342 -27.24 -43.99 -8.65
N VAL A 343 -28.38 -43.45 -9.10
CA VAL A 343 -29.66 -43.90 -8.57
C VAL A 343 -29.94 -45.35 -9.07
N VAL A 344 -30.06 -46.27 -8.17
CA VAL A 344 -30.28 -47.69 -8.49
C VAL A 344 -31.59 -48.15 -7.87
N ASP A 345 -32.40 -48.88 -8.65
CA ASP A 345 -33.60 -49.56 -8.16
C ASP A 345 -33.14 -50.81 -7.36
N ILE A 346 -33.36 -50.75 -6.04
CA ILE A 346 -32.91 -51.78 -5.10
C ILE A 346 -33.61 -53.12 -5.39
N ASN A 347 -34.88 -53.11 -5.81
CA ASN A 347 -35.64 -54.33 -6.11
C ASN A 347 -35.09 -55.05 -7.35
N ASN A 348 -34.76 -54.28 -8.39
CA ASN A 348 -34.12 -54.80 -9.60
C ASN A 348 -32.72 -55.38 -9.30
N LEU A 349 -31.94 -54.67 -8.49
CA LEU A 349 -30.63 -55.12 -8.07
C LEU A 349 -30.74 -56.44 -7.26
N ALA A 350 -31.68 -56.54 -6.32
CA ALA A 350 -31.95 -57.73 -5.55
C ALA A 350 -32.33 -58.92 -6.42
N GLU A 351 -33.18 -58.74 -7.44
CA GLU A 351 -33.52 -59.79 -8.40
C GLU A 351 -32.32 -60.30 -9.20
N ILE A 352 -31.45 -59.38 -9.65
CA ILE A 352 -30.22 -59.72 -10.38
C ILE A 352 -29.29 -60.58 -9.49
N ILE A 353 -29.14 -60.21 -8.24
CA ILE A 353 -28.31 -60.94 -7.26
C ILE A 353 -28.94 -62.32 -7.01
N LEU A 354 -30.25 -62.39 -6.82
CA LEU A 354 -30.98 -63.62 -6.60
C LEU A 354 -30.84 -64.60 -7.76
N LYS A 355 -30.91 -64.11 -9.01
CA LYS A 355 -30.65 -64.93 -10.20
C LYS A 355 -29.25 -65.60 -10.17
N ARG A 356 -28.25 -64.91 -9.67
CA ARG A 356 -26.88 -65.42 -9.55
C ARG A 356 -26.72 -66.41 -8.38
N LEU A 357 -27.47 -66.26 -7.28
CA LEU A 357 -27.40 -67.10 -6.11
C LEU A 357 -28.26 -68.40 -6.27
N ARG A 358 -29.33 -68.41 -7.06
CA ARG A 358 -30.21 -69.59 -7.27
C ARG A 358 -29.49 -70.87 -7.64
N PRO A 359 -28.46 -70.90 -8.53
CA PRO A 359 -27.72 -72.11 -8.82
C PRO A 359 -26.99 -72.69 -7.62
N ILE A 360 -26.41 -71.78 -6.80
CA ILE A 360 -25.66 -72.16 -5.60
C ILE A 360 -26.60 -72.68 -4.50
N ALA A 361 -27.75 -71.99 -4.33
CA ALA A 361 -28.77 -72.38 -3.38
C ALA A 361 -29.37 -73.75 -3.72
N ARG A 362 -29.65 -74.03 -5.00
CA ARG A 362 -30.15 -75.37 -5.46
C ARG A 362 -29.14 -76.50 -5.20
N LYS A 363 -27.85 -76.21 -5.41
CA LYS A 363 -26.76 -77.18 -5.13
C LYS A 363 -26.69 -77.58 -3.64
N ASN A 364 -27.11 -76.68 -2.79
CA ASN A 364 -27.10 -76.83 -1.34
C ASN A 364 -28.51 -77.14 -0.75
N ASN A 365 -29.50 -77.48 -1.58
CA ASN A 365 -30.89 -77.74 -1.18
C ASN A 365 -31.54 -76.62 -0.36
N VAL A 366 -31.24 -75.33 -0.69
CA VAL A 366 -31.79 -74.15 -0.03
C VAL A 366 -32.71 -73.43 -1.01
N GLU A 367 -33.92 -73.08 -0.57
CA GLU A 367 -34.86 -72.26 -1.35
C GLU A 367 -34.72 -70.81 -0.96
N VAL A 368 -34.47 -69.95 -1.95
CA VAL A 368 -34.27 -68.52 -1.73
C VAL A 368 -35.41 -67.72 -2.42
N THR A 369 -36.15 -66.97 -1.62
CA THR A 369 -37.27 -66.12 -2.09
C THR A 369 -37.03 -64.66 -1.77
N LEU A 370 -37.44 -63.78 -2.69
CA LEU A 370 -37.40 -62.32 -2.49
C LEU A 370 -38.78 -61.85 -1.98
N ILE A 371 -38.83 -61.29 -0.79
CA ILE A 371 -40.02 -60.66 -0.27
C ILE A 371 -39.82 -59.15 -0.41
N SER A 372 -40.36 -58.56 -1.49
CA SER A 372 -40.32 -57.10 -1.70
C SER A 372 -41.64 -56.49 -1.18
N LYS A 373 -41.52 -55.58 -0.19
CA LYS A 373 -42.63 -54.68 0.13
C LYS A 373 -42.53 -53.49 -0.81
N ARG A 374 -43.52 -53.32 -1.72
CA ARG A 374 -43.70 -52.06 -2.43
C ARG A 374 -44.03 -50.97 -1.38
N GLY A 375 -43.13 -50.02 -1.15
CA GLY A 375 -43.42 -48.74 -0.53
C GLY A 375 -43.78 -47.73 -1.59
#